data_4fa1ea8265dcc640726812b6463be50d
#
_entry.id   4fa1ea8265dcc640726812b6463be50d
#
_cell.length_a   1.000
_cell.length_b   1.000
_cell.length_c   1.000
_cell.angle_alpha   90.00
_cell.angle_beta   90.00
_cell.angle_gamma   90.00
#
_symmetry.space_group_name_H-M   'P 1'
#
loop_
_entity.id
_entity.type
_entity.pdbx_description
1 polymer ?
#
loop_
_entity_poly.entity_id
_entity_poly.type
_entity_poly.pdbx_seq_one_letter_code
_entity_poly.pdbx_strand_id
1 'polypeptide(L)'
;MTTEYKTNNEDIIAAYMAMYEISFNEAIIMSSRETPKERLETYLEWHGVFDQSSQILKRCSMHSSFAIDAIPATDLGTGTAKDHFAASETHLIKRWTPIGNWFHDRGKLGLDPYQKSTGGNILPFVSGRWRDGTPFSGVNFASQDYLSLSSHPRLVKAVGDAAAHYGVHSAGSAALMGNSDLSLELEKKLEEFLGFKECTLFPTGWTAGYGIVKMLAQPGDHIVMDILAHACLQEGAEASGAKIHRFPHLSNEGVERRLKRIRTSEPSSGILVVTETLFSMDSDSPDIKELQAICSAYNAVLLVDCAHDLGCIGPTGRGILELQDMVGKVDVLLGAFSKTFASIGGFVATQFDGFRTAVRACCGPQTFTNAMTPIQAAVILEALRIVESDEGRHRRLKLRDNTDYLRSQLKRHGFVTLGEPSAIVPVVVGDCSAARTMTSFMIKNGAIVNLVESPAVARNQSRWRLQVMSDHSHADIDSFIECALKARADMPREVIEKRVGERPTQIAAPAD
;
A
#
# COMPACT_ATOMS: atom_id res chain seq x y z
N MET A 1 -3.52 -50.29 21.17
CA MET A 1 -3.71 -49.24 22.18
C MET A 1 -3.22 -47.96 21.53
N THR A 2 -4.13 -47.26 20.91
CA THR A 2 -3.90 -45.95 20.24
C THR A 2 -4.17 -44.86 21.27
N THR A 3 -3.12 -44.23 21.77
CA THR A 3 -3.20 -43.08 22.66
C THR A 3 -3.32 -41.84 21.81
N GLU A 4 -4.55 -41.29 21.67
CA GLU A 4 -4.81 -39.97 21.15
C GLU A 4 -4.20 -38.92 22.08
N TYR A 5 -3.17 -38.22 21.61
CA TYR A 5 -2.71 -36.97 22.24
C TYR A 5 -3.62 -35.82 21.83
N LYS A 6 -4.62 -35.53 22.66
CA LYS A 6 -5.29 -34.22 22.67
C LYS A 6 -4.29 -33.19 23.17
N THR A 7 -3.71 -32.43 22.26
CA THR A 7 -2.99 -31.21 22.62
C THR A 7 -3.98 -30.17 23.12
N ASN A 8 -3.81 -29.79 24.38
CA ASN A 8 -4.66 -28.82 25.04
C ASN A 8 -4.42 -27.44 24.38
N ASN A 9 -5.46 -26.77 23.88
CA ASN A 9 -5.40 -25.42 23.33
C ASN A 9 -4.80 -24.40 24.33
N GLU A 10 -4.82 -24.71 25.63
CA GLU A 10 -4.28 -23.88 26.70
C GLU A 10 -2.76 -23.73 26.63
N ASP A 11 -2.02 -24.78 26.23
CA ASP A 11 -0.55 -24.72 26.12
C ASP A 11 -0.10 -23.85 24.94
N ILE A 12 -0.89 -23.85 23.86
CA ILE A 12 -0.65 -22.99 22.69
C ILE A 12 -0.99 -21.53 23.04
N ILE A 13 -2.05 -21.31 23.81
CA ILE A 13 -2.48 -19.99 24.27
C ILE A 13 -1.47 -19.43 25.28
N ALA A 14 -0.93 -20.25 26.19
CA ALA A 14 0.07 -19.81 27.16
C ALA A 14 1.38 -19.41 26.48
N ALA A 15 1.84 -20.16 25.46
CA ALA A 15 2.99 -19.79 24.65
C ALA A 15 2.72 -18.48 23.82
N TYR A 16 1.47 -18.32 23.38
CA TYR A 16 1.03 -17.12 22.67
C TYR A 16 0.94 -15.89 23.59
N MET A 17 0.43 -16.04 24.82
CA MET A 17 0.36 -14.95 25.81
C MET A 17 1.76 -14.54 26.31
N ALA A 18 2.68 -15.48 26.47
CA ALA A 18 4.08 -15.19 26.77
C ALA A 18 4.76 -14.37 25.63
N MET A 19 4.37 -14.57 24.37
CA MET A 19 4.82 -13.72 23.23
C MET A 19 4.33 -12.28 23.27
N TYR A 20 3.23 -11.97 23.97
CA TYR A 20 2.64 -10.64 24.03
C TYR A 20 3.07 -9.79 25.22
N GLU A 21 3.75 -10.37 26.22
CA GLU A 21 4.25 -9.64 27.41
C GLU A 21 5.65 -9.06 27.23
N ILE A 22 6.22 -9.12 26.03
CA ILE A 22 7.55 -8.54 25.77
C ILE A 22 7.50 -7.03 25.90
N SER A 23 8.36 -6.48 26.72
CA SER A 23 8.56 -5.03 26.77
C SER A 23 9.25 -4.56 25.45
N PHE A 24 8.93 -3.33 25.03
CA PHE A 24 9.46 -2.73 23.80
C PHE A 24 11.00 -2.72 23.72
N ASN A 25 11.70 -2.62 24.86
CA ASN A 25 13.16 -2.66 24.91
C ASN A 25 13.73 -4.03 24.49
N GLU A 26 13.00 -5.09 24.71
CA GLU A 26 13.40 -6.46 24.33
C GLU A 26 13.32 -6.65 22.82
N ALA A 27 12.31 -6.05 22.17
CA ALA A 27 12.16 -6.11 20.70
C ALA A 27 13.29 -5.34 19.96
N ILE A 28 13.82 -4.26 20.54
CA ILE A 28 14.92 -3.49 19.94
C ILE A 28 16.24 -4.29 19.96
N ILE A 29 16.51 -5.04 21.04
CA ILE A 29 17.75 -5.84 21.19
C ILE A 29 17.76 -6.98 20.15
N MET A 30 16.60 -7.50 19.76
CA MET A 30 16.44 -8.61 18.82
C MET A 30 16.56 -8.21 17.34
N SER A 31 16.59 -6.90 17.02
CA SER A 31 16.53 -6.42 15.63
C SER A 31 17.84 -6.44 14.86
N SER A 32 18.98 -6.74 15.49
CA SER A 32 20.30 -6.61 14.88
C SER A 32 21.02 -7.95 14.69
N ARG A 33 20.96 -8.53 13.49
CA ARG A 33 21.88 -9.55 12.93
C ARG A 33 21.49 -11.02 12.88
N GLU A 34 20.28 -11.46 13.26
CA GLU A 34 19.92 -12.88 13.26
C GLU A 34 18.84 -13.22 12.24
N THR A 35 18.83 -14.46 11.72
CA THR A 35 17.75 -14.97 10.87
C THR A 35 16.43 -15.04 11.66
N PRO A 36 15.25 -15.08 11.00
CA PRO A 36 13.97 -15.22 11.67
C PRO A 36 13.89 -16.44 12.60
N LYS A 37 14.61 -17.52 12.27
CA LYS A 37 14.69 -18.73 13.08
C LYS A 37 15.54 -18.51 14.33
N GLU A 38 16.70 -17.89 14.20
CA GLU A 38 17.58 -17.58 15.32
C GLU A 38 16.93 -16.58 16.30
N ARG A 39 16.19 -15.58 15.79
CA ARG A 39 15.41 -14.66 16.65
C ARG A 39 14.36 -15.39 17.47
N LEU A 40 13.66 -16.33 16.86
CA LEU A 40 12.68 -17.14 17.59
C LEU A 40 13.36 -18.05 18.61
N GLU A 41 14.49 -18.66 18.28
CA GLU A 41 15.27 -19.50 19.21
C GLU A 41 15.80 -18.66 20.37
N THR A 42 16.41 -17.51 20.12
CA THR A 42 16.90 -16.57 21.15
C THR A 42 15.76 -16.08 22.05
N TYR A 43 14.59 -15.77 21.46
CA TYR A 43 13.41 -15.39 22.21
C TYR A 43 12.92 -16.50 23.15
N LEU A 44 12.84 -17.72 22.65
CA LEU A 44 12.38 -18.88 23.42
C LEU A 44 13.36 -19.27 24.53
N GLU A 45 14.67 -19.13 24.31
CA GLU A 45 15.71 -19.29 25.33
C GLU A 45 15.58 -18.24 26.46
N TRP A 46 15.36 -16.98 26.10
CA TRP A 46 15.31 -15.85 27.04
C TRP A 46 14.12 -15.95 28.00
N HIS A 47 13.00 -16.53 27.53
CA HIS A 47 11.78 -16.69 28.31
C HIS A 47 11.65 -18.06 29.00
N GLY A 48 12.67 -18.90 28.98
CA GLY A 48 12.66 -20.21 29.66
C GLY A 48 11.73 -21.25 29.03
N VAL A 49 11.32 -21.05 27.77
CA VAL A 49 10.40 -21.93 27.03
C VAL A 49 11.15 -23.01 26.24
N PHE A 50 12.45 -23.16 26.49
CA PHE A 50 13.36 -23.96 25.67
C PHE A 50 13.04 -25.45 25.60
N ASP A 51 12.45 -26.02 26.65
CA ASP A 51 12.16 -27.48 26.68
C ASP A 51 10.93 -27.85 25.81
N GLN A 52 10.10 -26.86 25.44
CA GLN A 52 8.96 -27.09 24.54
C GLN A 52 9.24 -26.62 23.10
N SER A 53 10.28 -25.79 22.89
CA SER A 53 10.58 -25.17 21.60
C SER A 53 11.03 -26.17 20.53
N SER A 54 11.78 -27.23 20.90
CA SER A 54 12.16 -28.28 19.94
C SER A 54 10.96 -29.05 19.39
N GLN A 55 9.87 -29.13 20.15
CA GLN A 55 8.61 -29.72 19.68
C GLN A 55 7.76 -28.75 18.88
N ILE A 56 7.80 -27.46 19.20
CA ILE A 56 7.10 -26.41 18.45
C ILE A 56 7.77 -26.20 17.09
N LEU A 57 9.09 -26.11 17.04
CA LEU A 57 9.86 -26.00 15.79
C LEU A 57 9.71 -27.25 14.91
N LYS A 58 9.69 -28.45 15.50
CA LYS A 58 9.36 -29.70 14.77
C LYS A 58 7.92 -29.73 14.30
N ARG A 59 6.96 -29.12 15.01
CA ARG A 59 5.56 -29.03 14.60
C ARG A 59 5.33 -27.94 13.55
N CYS A 60 6.06 -26.83 13.58
CA CYS A 60 6.06 -25.84 12.50
C CYS A 60 6.67 -26.42 11.21
N SER A 61 7.61 -27.39 11.30
CA SER A 61 8.15 -28.11 10.14
C SER A 61 7.29 -29.29 9.69
N MET A 62 6.32 -29.72 10.50
CA MET A 62 5.37 -30.81 10.20
C MET A 62 4.02 -30.29 9.68
N HIS A 63 3.95 -29.14 9.02
CA HIS A 63 2.74 -28.84 8.27
C HIS A 63 2.71 -29.69 7.01
N SER A 64 1.83 -30.66 7.12
CA SER A 64 1.22 -31.47 6.06
C SER A 64 1.69 -31.06 4.67
N SER A 65 2.37 -31.99 4.00
CA SER A 65 2.39 -32.12 2.57
C SER A 65 0.94 -32.11 2.04
N PHE A 66 0.35 -30.92 1.89
CA PHE A 66 -0.62 -30.74 0.84
C PHE A 66 0.22 -30.83 -0.43
N ALA A 67 0.31 -32.02 -0.99
CA ALA A 67 0.69 -32.20 -2.36
C ALA A 67 -0.29 -31.30 -3.16
N ILE A 68 0.22 -30.20 -3.69
CA ILE A 68 -0.45 -29.51 -4.78
C ILE A 68 -0.15 -30.43 -5.99
N ASP A 69 -0.90 -31.51 -6.09
CA ASP A 69 -1.01 -32.25 -7.34
C ASP A 69 -1.39 -31.21 -8.40
N ALA A 70 -0.68 -31.22 -9.50
CA ALA A 70 -0.74 -30.35 -10.69
C ALA A 70 -1.78 -29.22 -10.60
N ILE A 71 -1.35 -27.96 -10.76
CA ILE A 71 -2.25 -26.79 -10.78
C ILE A 71 -3.49 -27.17 -11.58
N PRO A 72 -4.68 -27.17 -11.00
CA PRO A 72 -5.86 -27.48 -11.77
C PRO A 72 -5.90 -26.49 -12.95
N ALA A 73 -5.94 -26.97 -14.18
CA ALA A 73 -6.26 -26.18 -15.37
C ALA A 73 -7.73 -25.71 -15.30
N THR A 74 -8.19 -25.41 -14.07
CA THR A 74 -9.53 -25.00 -13.72
C THR A 74 -9.56 -23.48 -13.67
N ASP A 75 -10.73 -22.92 -13.81
CA ASP A 75 -11.07 -21.53 -13.64
C ASP A 75 -10.55 -20.93 -12.31
N LEU A 76 -10.40 -21.74 -11.25
CA LEU A 76 -9.78 -21.34 -9.97
C LEU A 76 -8.31 -20.91 -10.12
N GLY A 77 -7.56 -21.49 -11.04
CA GLY A 77 -6.19 -21.08 -11.37
C GLY A 77 -6.12 -19.84 -12.25
N THR A 78 -6.97 -19.71 -13.25
CA THR A 78 -6.85 -18.75 -14.36
C THR A 78 -7.89 -17.64 -14.40
N GLY A 79 -9.08 -17.85 -13.81
CA GLY A 79 -10.19 -16.89 -13.81
C GLY A 79 -9.90 -15.63 -12.99
N THR A 80 -10.70 -14.60 -13.19
CA THR A 80 -10.70 -13.35 -12.44
C THR A 80 -12.02 -13.12 -11.74
N ALA A 81 -12.07 -12.24 -10.73
CA ALA A 81 -13.32 -11.92 -10.03
C ALA A 81 -14.44 -11.44 -11.00
N LYS A 82 -14.08 -10.74 -12.09
CA LYS A 82 -15.05 -10.26 -13.08
C LYS A 82 -15.71 -11.40 -13.85
N ASP A 83 -15.02 -12.51 -14.08
CA ASP A 83 -15.52 -13.67 -14.81
C ASP A 83 -16.65 -14.37 -14.03
N HIS A 84 -16.74 -14.14 -12.72
CA HIS A 84 -17.72 -14.72 -11.80
C HIS A 84 -18.86 -13.78 -11.40
N PHE A 85 -18.93 -12.57 -11.96
CA PHE A 85 -20.04 -11.67 -11.71
C PHE A 85 -21.28 -12.12 -12.48
N ALA A 86 -22.36 -12.49 -11.78
CA ALA A 86 -23.61 -12.96 -12.39
C ALA A 86 -24.46 -11.78 -12.90
N ALA A 87 -24.06 -11.17 -14.01
CA ALA A 87 -24.69 -9.95 -14.55
C ALA A 87 -26.20 -10.15 -14.90
N SER A 88 -26.59 -11.36 -15.31
CA SER A 88 -28.00 -11.70 -15.65
C SER A 88 -28.90 -11.94 -14.45
N GLU A 89 -28.35 -12.11 -13.24
CA GLU A 89 -29.14 -12.27 -12.02
C GLU A 89 -29.84 -10.95 -11.69
N THR A 90 -31.14 -10.98 -11.48
CA THR A 90 -31.95 -9.79 -11.21
C THR A 90 -31.84 -9.31 -9.75
N HIS A 91 -31.55 -10.22 -8.82
CA HIS A 91 -31.38 -9.89 -7.42
C HIS A 91 -29.97 -9.36 -7.17
N LEU A 92 -29.82 -8.05 -6.93
CA LEU A 92 -28.54 -7.34 -6.89
C LEU A 92 -27.50 -7.99 -5.97
N ILE A 93 -27.87 -8.48 -4.79
CA ILE A 93 -26.93 -9.14 -3.87
C ILE A 93 -26.45 -10.49 -4.43
N LYS A 94 -27.36 -11.27 -5.03
CA LYS A 94 -27.01 -12.60 -5.58
C LYS A 94 -26.01 -12.52 -6.75
N ARG A 95 -25.90 -11.38 -7.43
CA ARG A 95 -24.87 -11.16 -8.46
C ARG A 95 -23.45 -11.37 -7.97
N TRP A 96 -23.22 -11.11 -6.68
CA TRP A 96 -21.89 -11.17 -6.05
C TRP A 96 -21.58 -12.53 -5.41
N THR A 97 -22.59 -13.39 -5.21
CA THR A 97 -22.40 -14.71 -4.57
C THR A 97 -21.38 -15.60 -5.29
N PRO A 98 -21.39 -15.71 -6.64
CA PRO A 98 -20.40 -16.55 -7.31
C PRO A 98 -18.96 -16.08 -7.12
N ILE A 99 -18.73 -14.77 -7.03
CA ILE A 99 -17.40 -14.21 -6.72
C ILE A 99 -16.95 -14.67 -5.31
N GLY A 100 -17.84 -14.58 -4.31
CA GLY A 100 -17.54 -15.04 -2.96
C GLY A 100 -17.20 -16.54 -2.90
N ASN A 101 -17.95 -17.35 -3.63
CA ASN A 101 -17.73 -18.80 -3.73
C ASN A 101 -16.37 -19.09 -4.39
N TRP A 102 -16.06 -18.40 -5.49
CA TRP A 102 -14.79 -18.56 -6.21
C TRP A 102 -13.57 -18.25 -5.31
N PHE A 103 -13.61 -17.17 -4.55
CA PHE A 103 -12.55 -16.87 -3.57
C PHE A 103 -12.48 -17.90 -2.46
N HIS A 104 -13.64 -18.41 -1.98
CA HIS A 104 -13.66 -19.46 -0.96
C HIS A 104 -13.02 -20.77 -1.47
N ASP A 105 -13.35 -21.17 -2.68
CA ASP A 105 -12.80 -22.40 -3.28
C ASP A 105 -11.31 -22.28 -3.61
N ARG A 106 -10.84 -21.09 -4.01
CA ARG A 106 -9.41 -20.77 -4.11
C ARG A 106 -8.70 -20.89 -2.75
N GLY A 107 -9.35 -20.42 -1.69
CA GLY A 107 -8.82 -20.53 -0.33
C GLY A 107 -8.57 -21.98 0.09
N LYS A 108 -9.53 -22.89 -0.21
CA LYS A 108 -9.37 -24.34 0.06
C LYS A 108 -8.15 -24.94 -0.64
N LEU A 109 -7.78 -24.44 -1.81
CA LEU A 109 -6.60 -24.87 -2.56
C LEU A 109 -5.30 -24.13 -2.15
N GLY A 110 -5.38 -23.17 -1.19
CA GLY A 110 -4.25 -22.34 -0.81
C GLY A 110 -3.80 -21.35 -1.89
N LEU A 111 -4.67 -21.04 -2.87
CA LEU A 111 -4.40 -20.14 -3.99
C LEU A 111 -4.94 -18.72 -3.77
N ASP A 112 -5.55 -18.44 -2.62
CA ASP A 112 -6.07 -17.12 -2.26
C ASP A 112 -5.13 -16.40 -1.28
N PRO A 113 -4.28 -15.44 -1.74
CA PRO A 113 -3.33 -14.75 -0.88
C PRO A 113 -3.93 -13.53 -0.16
N TYR A 114 -5.24 -13.30 -0.30
CA TYR A 114 -5.90 -12.11 0.20
C TYR A 114 -6.51 -12.28 1.60
N GLN A 115 -6.94 -11.16 2.20
CA GLN A 115 -7.66 -11.12 3.47
C GLN A 115 -6.92 -11.79 4.65
N LYS A 116 -5.58 -11.63 4.69
CA LYS A 116 -4.76 -11.98 5.84
C LYS A 116 -5.01 -11.02 7.01
N SER A 117 -4.96 -11.50 8.23
CA SER A 117 -4.98 -10.69 9.45
C SER A 117 -3.67 -10.82 10.20
N THR A 118 -3.22 -9.74 10.82
CA THR A 118 -2.05 -9.75 11.71
C THR A 118 -2.49 -10.04 13.14
N GLY A 119 -1.64 -10.76 13.89
CA GLY A 119 -1.87 -11.10 15.30
C GLY A 119 -1.19 -10.18 16.29
N GLY A 120 -0.43 -9.17 15.84
CA GLY A 120 0.34 -8.27 16.69
C GLY A 120 0.84 -7.04 15.95
N ASN A 121 1.92 -6.44 16.44
CA ASN A 121 2.56 -5.29 15.86
C ASN A 121 3.00 -5.53 14.41
N ILE A 122 3.00 -4.47 13.61
CA ILE A 122 3.58 -4.49 12.27
C ILE A 122 5.08 -4.32 12.41
N LEU A 123 5.82 -5.38 12.07
CA LEU A 123 7.28 -5.48 12.16
C LEU A 123 7.84 -6.15 10.91
N PRO A 124 9.17 -6.13 10.69
CA PRO A 124 9.83 -6.86 9.61
C PRO A 124 9.53 -8.37 9.58
N PHE A 125 9.22 -8.95 10.72
CA PHE A 125 8.68 -10.29 10.85
C PHE A 125 7.27 -10.20 11.44
N VAL A 126 6.30 -10.91 10.86
CA VAL A 126 4.90 -10.86 11.28
C VAL A 126 4.31 -12.27 11.36
N SER A 127 3.40 -12.44 12.31
CA SER A 127 2.52 -13.60 12.38
C SER A 127 1.06 -13.18 12.26
N GLY A 128 0.21 -14.11 11.84
CA GLY A 128 -1.20 -13.81 11.63
C GLY A 128 -2.01 -15.03 11.24
N ARG A 129 -3.17 -14.77 10.65
CA ARG A 129 -4.08 -15.82 10.20
C ARG A 129 -4.60 -15.54 8.80
N TRP A 130 -4.78 -16.60 8.05
CA TRP A 130 -5.58 -16.60 6.84
C TRP A 130 -7.06 -16.43 7.17
N ARG A 131 -7.87 -16.12 6.15
CA ARG A 131 -9.32 -16.01 6.26
C ARG A 131 -10.00 -17.26 6.85
N ASP A 132 -9.45 -18.44 6.62
CA ASP A 132 -9.92 -19.72 7.15
C ASP A 132 -9.42 -20.00 8.58
N GLY A 133 -8.67 -19.09 9.19
CA GLY A 133 -8.09 -19.22 10.52
C GLY A 133 -6.73 -19.90 10.57
N THR A 134 -6.21 -20.45 9.46
CA THR A 134 -4.90 -21.08 9.40
C THR A 134 -3.79 -20.08 9.74
N PRO A 135 -2.88 -20.37 10.68
CA PRO A 135 -1.82 -19.46 11.05
C PRO A 135 -0.74 -19.36 9.97
N PHE A 136 -0.10 -18.21 9.90
CA PHE A 136 1.13 -17.98 9.13
C PHE A 136 2.12 -17.14 9.94
N SER A 137 3.40 -17.23 9.58
CA SER A 137 4.44 -16.30 10.07
C SER A 137 5.55 -16.18 9.02
N GLY A 138 6.25 -15.05 9.02
CA GLY A 138 7.35 -14.84 8.08
C GLY A 138 7.83 -13.41 7.97
N VAL A 139 8.87 -13.21 7.16
CA VAL A 139 9.36 -11.87 6.80
C VAL A 139 8.28 -11.09 6.05
N ASN A 140 8.07 -9.85 6.45
CA ASN A 140 6.92 -9.04 6.07
C ASN A 140 7.25 -8.04 4.97
N PHE A 141 6.95 -8.38 3.73
CA PHE A 141 6.98 -7.45 2.60
C PHE A 141 5.58 -7.06 2.12
N ALA A 142 4.57 -7.16 3.00
CA ALA A 142 3.17 -6.89 2.68
C ALA A 142 2.61 -5.61 3.32
N SER A 143 3.26 -5.04 4.34
CA SER A 143 2.77 -3.91 5.10
C SER A 143 3.33 -2.57 4.60
N GLN A 144 2.46 -1.57 4.45
CA GLN A 144 2.82 -0.22 3.96
C GLN A 144 3.30 0.68 5.11
N ASP A 145 4.23 0.22 5.93
CA ASP A 145 4.82 0.98 7.03
C ASP A 145 6.27 1.36 6.70
N TYR A 146 6.44 2.21 5.68
CA TYR A 146 7.73 2.46 5.03
C TYR A 146 8.84 2.90 5.97
N LEU A 147 8.54 3.74 6.96
CA LEU A 147 9.50 4.17 7.97
C LEU A 147 9.41 3.39 9.29
N SER A 148 8.64 2.29 9.33
CA SER A 148 8.45 1.44 10.53
C SER A 148 7.97 2.24 11.73
N LEU A 149 6.94 3.05 11.54
CA LEU A 149 6.42 3.94 12.57
C LEU A 149 5.18 3.37 13.28
N SER A 150 4.50 2.36 12.73
CA SER A 150 3.25 1.83 13.28
C SER A 150 3.35 1.36 14.74
N SER A 151 4.51 0.86 15.13
CA SER A 151 4.79 0.38 16.50
C SER A 151 5.77 1.28 17.26
N HIS A 152 6.03 2.50 16.75
CA HIS A 152 7.00 3.40 17.34
C HIS A 152 6.52 3.93 18.70
N PRO A 153 7.36 3.90 19.80
CA PRO A 153 6.93 4.25 21.15
C PRO A 153 6.37 5.65 21.29
N ARG A 154 6.95 6.62 20.56
CA ARG A 154 6.47 8.00 20.57
C ARG A 154 5.07 8.12 20.00
N LEU A 155 4.75 7.34 18.94
CA LEU A 155 3.40 7.30 18.35
C LEU A 155 2.40 6.64 19.31
N VAL A 156 2.78 5.50 19.90
CA VAL A 156 1.95 4.81 20.91
C VAL A 156 1.67 5.72 22.11
N LYS A 157 2.66 6.45 22.57
CA LYS A 157 2.50 7.45 23.64
C LYS A 157 1.54 8.57 23.23
N ALA A 158 1.69 9.12 22.01
CA ALA A 158 0.82 10.17 21.49
C ALA A 158 -0.65 9.73 21.41
N VAL A 159 -0.91 8.46 21.09
CA VAL A 159 -2.27 7.86 21.15
C VAL A 159 -2.83 7.94 22.58
N GLY A 160 -2.05 7.49 23.58
CA GLY A 160 -2.46 7.51 24.98
C GLY A 160 -2.76 8.91 25.51
N ASP A 161 -1.86 9.86 25.25
CA ASP A 161 -2.00 11.25 25.66
C ASP A 161 -3.23 11.91 25.00
N ALA A 162 -3.42 11.72 23.70
CA ALA A 162 -4.57 12.28 22.97
C ALA A 162 -5.88 11.68 23.45
N ALA A 163 -5.94 10.36 23.66
CA ALA A 163 -7.13 9.67 24.16
C ALA A 163 -7.53 10.15 25.57
N ALA A 164 -6.54 10.37 26.43
CA ALA A 164 -6.77 10.87 27.80
C ALA A 164 -7.30 12.31 27.82
N HIS A 165 -6.86 13.16 26.89
CA HIS A 165 -7.21 14.58 26.89
C HIS A 165 -8.46 14.90 26.06
N TYR A 166 -8.58 14.32 24.84
CA TYR A 166 -9.64 14.65 23.89
C TYR A 166 -10.72 13.55 23.79
N GLY A 167 -10.51 12.39 24.38
CA GLY A 167 -11.34 11.21 24.09
C GLY A 167 -10.98 10.59 22.74
N VAL A 168 -11.82 9.66 22.26
CA VAL A 168 -11.51 8.81 21.11
C VAL A 168 -12.17 9.24 19.79
N HIS A 169 -13.04 10.25 19.82
CA HIS A 169 -13.92 10.56 18.69
C HIS A 169 -14.04 12.07 18.47
N SER A 170 -14.14 12.48 17.20
CA SER A 170 -14.38 13.88 16.80
C SER A 170 -15.84 14.32 16.97
N ALA A 171 -16.78 13.37 16.96
CA ALA A 171 -18.22 13.53 17.15
C ALA A 171 -18.92 14.56 16.24
N GLY A 172 -18.30 14.96 15.13
CA GLY A 172 -18.85 15.91 14.18
C GLY A 172 -18.00 16.06 12.92
N SER A 173 -18.55 16.71 11.89
CA SER A 173 -17.79 17.04 10.69
C SER A 173 -16.89 18.25 10.93
N ALA A 174 -15.84 18.37 10.12
CA ALA A 174 -14.92 19.52 10.15
C ALA A 174 -15.60 20.85 9.73
N ALA A 175 -16.71 20.77 9.02
CA ALA A 175 -17.54 21.94 8.67
C ALA A 175 -18.33 22.50 9.87
N LEU A 176 -18.51 21.69 10.92
CA LEU A 176 -19.31 22.05 12.10
C LEU A 176 -18.41 22.10 13.35
N MET A 177 -18.46 21.08 14.23
CA MET A 177 -17.73 21.08 15.51
C MET A 177 -16.78 19.87 15.64
N GLY A 178 -16.42 19.23 14.54
CA GLY A 178 -15.57 18.02 14.57
C GLY A 178 -14.06 18.29 14.62
N ASN A 179 -13.60 19.53 14.41
CA ASN A 179 -12.17 19.86 14.54
C ASN A 179 -11.73 19.85 16.00
N SER A 180 -10.52 19.38 16.26
CA SER A 180 -9.80 19.56 17.53
C SER A 180 -8.61 20.50 17.32
N ASP A 181 -8.06 21.03 18.42
CA ASP A 181 -6.83 21.82 18.35
C ASP A 181 -5.69 21.04 17.67
N LEU A 182 -5.61 19.71 17.89
CA LEU A 182 -4.64 18.83 17.22
C LEU A 182 -4.86 18.79 15.70
N SER A 183 -6.11 18.77 15.23
CA SER A 183 -6.37 18.76 13.79
C SER A 183 -6.00 20.10 13.13
N LEU A 184 -6.24 21.22 13.82
CA LEU A 184 -5.84 22.54 13.34
C LEU A 184 -4.32 22.74 13.39
N GLU A 185 -3.66 22.25 14.43
CA GLU A 185 -2.18 22.24 14.51
C GLU A 185 -1.60 21.41 13.35
N LEU A 186 -2.19 20.24 13.07
CA LEU A 186 -1.74 19.37 11.97
C LEU A 186 -1.88 20.06 10.62
N GLU A 187 -3.01 20.72 10.32
CA GLU A 187 -3.18 21.50 9.08
C GLU A 187 -2.06 22.52 8.93
N LYS A 188 -1.80 23.32 9.97
CA LYS A 188 -0.73 24.31 9.97
C LYS A 188 0.66 23.71 9.77
N LYS A 189 0.95 22.60 10.44
CA LYS A 189 2.24 21.89 10.30
C LYS A 189 2.42 21.32 8.90
N LEU A 190 1.37 20.84 8.29
CA LEU A 190 1.40 20.38 6.89
C LEU A 190 1.60 21.54 5.90
N GLU A 191 0.98 22.69 6.14
CA GLU A 191 1.22 23.91 5.34
C GLU A 191 2.72 24.27 5.34
N GLU A 192 3.33 24.30 6.52
CA GLU A 192 4.76 24.59 6.71
C GLU A 192 5.63 23.50 6.01
N PHE A 193 5.33 22.23 6.24
CA PHE A 193 6.12 21.11 5.71
C PHE A 193 6.02 20.98 4.20
N LEU A 194 4.84 21.16 3.63
CA LEU A 194 4.57 21.01 2.21
C LEU A 194 4.83 22.29 1.39
N GLY A 195 4.97 23.44 2.07
CA GLY A 195 5.19 24.74 1.41
C GLY A 195 3.93 25.31 0.75
N PHE A 196 2.76 25.00 1.25
CA PHE A 196 1.48 25.50 0.77
C PHE A 196 0.85 26.49 1.75
N LYS A 197 -0.07 27.34 1.26
CA LYS A 197 -0.78 28.32 2.09
C LYS A 197 -1.95 27.70 2.85
N GLU A 198 -2.65 26.77 2.24
CA GLU A 198 -3.81 26.14 2.83
C GLU A 198 -3.71 24.61 2.73
N CYS A 199 -4.03 23.95 3.83
CA CYS A 199 -4.17 22.51 3.93
C CYS A 199 -5.49 22.18 4.62
N THR A 200 -6.19 21.15 4.21
CA THR A 200 -7.37 20.61 4.90
C THR A 200 -7.30 19.10 5.00
N LEU A 201 -7.71 18.58 6.16
CA LEU A 201 -7.67 17.16 6.48
C LEU A 201 -8.93 16.44 6.01
N PHE A 202 -8.78 15.17 5.68
CA PHE A 202 -9.85 14.24 5.36
C PHE A 202 -9.77 12.98 6.23
N PRO A 203 -10.91 12.31 6.52
CA PRO A 203 -10.91 11.08 7.32
C PRO A 203 -10.08 9.94 6.72
N THR A 204 -9.93 9.89 5.40
CA THR A 204 -9.09 8.92 4.66
C THR A 204 -8.49 9.55 3.42
N GLY A 205 -7.39 8.97 2.89
CA GLY A 205 -6.84 9.36 1.59
C GLY A 205 -7.84 9.12 0.44
N TRP A 206 -8.64 8.05 0.53
CA TRP A 206 -9.71 7.78 -0.44
C TRP A 206 -10.71 8.93 -0.54
N THR A 207 -11.22 9.40 0.61
CA THR A 207 -12.20 10.51 0.65
C THR A 207 -11.60 11.83 0.17
N ALA A 208 -10.29 12.04 0.39
CA ALA A 208 -9.58 13.21 -0.15
C ALA A 208 -9.52 13.15 -1.69
N GLY A 209 -9.03 12.04 -2.28
CA GLY A 209 -8.90 11.89 -3.73
C GLY A 209 -10.25 11.92 -4.45
N TYR A 210 -11.21 11.11 -4.01
CA TYR A 210 -12.56 11.09 -4.57
C TYR A 210 -13.24 12.46 -4.47
N GLY A 211 -13.19 13.06 -3.26
CA GLY A 211 -13.92 14.28 -2.96
C GLY A 211 -13.41 15.49 -3.71
N ILE A 212 -12.07 15.64 -3.78
CA ILE A 212 -11.48 16.81 -4.41
C ILE A 212 -11.64 16.79 -5.94
N VAL A 213 -11.45 15.62 -6.57
CA VAL A 213 -11.65 15.51 -8.03
C VAL A 213 -13.10 15.78 -8.40
N LYS A 214 -14.05 15.18 -7.65
CA LYS A 214 -15.48 15.43 -7.86
C LYS A 214 -15.89 16.90 -7.63
N MET A 215 -15.26 17.58 -6.65
CA MET A 215 -15.58 18.97 -6.32
C MET A 215 -15.05 19.96 -7.37
N LEU A 216 -13.80 19.72 -7.84
CA LEU A 216 -13.12 20.66 -8.73
C LEU A 216 -13.68 20.66 -10.15
N ALA A 217 -14.10 19.49 -10.67
CA ALA A 217 -14.61 19.36 -12.02
C ALA A 217 -16.12 19.09 -12.02
N GLN A 218 -16.84 19.69 -12.95
CA GLN A 218 -18.30 19.62 -13.07
C GLN A 218 -18.72 19.30 -14.51
N PRO A 219 -20.01 18.99 -14.78
CA PRO A 219 -20.49 18.86 -16.15
C PRO A 219 -20.17 20.08 -17.01
N GLY A 220 -19.52 19.89 -18.14
CA GLY A 220 -18.98 20.92 -19.01
C GLY A 220 -17.49 21.16 -18.90
N ASP A 221 -16.85 20.68 -17.82
CA ASP A 221 -15.39 20.67 -17.68
C ASP A 221 -14.75 19.39 -18.23
N HIS A 222 -13.43 19.39 -18.25
CA HIS A 222 -12.63 18.25 -18.70
C HIS A 222 -11.67 17.78 -17.62
N ILE A 223 -11.52 16.46 -17.49
CA ILE A 223 -10.49 15.81 -16.67
C ILE A 223 -9.53 15.08 -17.61
N VAL A 224 -8.25 15.45 -17.59
CA VAL A 224 -7.16 14.79 -18.32
C VAL A 224 -6.36 13.98 -17.30
N MET A 225 -6.47 12.65 -17.35
CA MET A 225 -6.05 11.78 -16.26
C MET A 225 -5.12 10.68 -16.76
N ASP A 226 -4.06 10.37 -15.98
CA ASP A 226 -3.23 9.20 -16.23
C ASP A 226 -4.08 7.92 -16.18
N ILE A 227 -3.89 7.02 -17.14
CA ILE A 227 -4.67 5.77 -17.22
C ILE A 227 -4.48 4.88 -16.00
N LEU A 228 -3.36 4.99 -15.28
CA LEU A 228 -3.05 4.22 -14.07
C LEU A 228 -3.31 5.00 -12.77
N ALA A 229 -3.90 6.18 -12.81
CA ALA A 229 -4.24 6.94 -11.62
C ALA A 229 -5.09 6.11 -10.64
N HIS A 230 -4.90 6.33 -9.34
CA HIS A 230 -5.52 5.56 -8.26
C HIS A 230 -7.06 5.53 -8.39
N ALA A 231 -7.66 4.42 -7.96
CA ALA A 231 -9.11 4.20 -8.09
C ALA A 231 -9.97 5.33 -7.50
N CYS A 232 -9.57 5.93 -6.37
CA CYS A 232 -10.32 7.05 -5.79
C CYS A 232 -10.36 8.29 -6.70
N LEU A 233 -9.31 8.53 -7.48
CA LEU A 233 -9.24 9.62 -8.45
C LEU A 233 -10.12 9.30 -9.67
N GLN A 234 -10.07 8.05 -10.16
CA GLN A 234 -10.90 7.55 -11.26
C GLN A 234 -12.40 7.66 -10.91
N GLU A 235 -12.80 7.13 -9.74
CA GLU A 235 -14.19 7.18 -9.30
C GLU A 235 -14.66 8.62 -9.01
N GLY A 236 -13.78 9.47 -8.48
CA GLY A 236 -14.05 10.90 -8.31
C GLY A 236 -14.30 11.60 -9.64
N ALA A 237 -13.52 11.26 -10.67
CA ALA A 237 -13.69 11.77 -12.02
C ALA A 237 -15.02 11.32 -12.64
N GLU A 238 -15.36 10.03 -12.53
CA GLU A 238 -16.65 9.50 -13.01
C GLU A 238 -17.85 10.15 -12.29
N ALA A 239 -17.74 10.37 -10.99
CA ALA A 239 -18.79 11.01 -10.19
C ALA A 239 -18.93 12.52 -10.43
N SER A 240 -17.96 13.19 -11.03
CA SER A 240 -18.01 14.63 -11.34
C SER A 240 -18.96 14.98 -12.49
N GLY A 241 -19.16 14.04 -13.42
CA GLY A 241 -19.90 14.26 -14.65
C GLY A 241 -19.12 15.05 -15.72
N ALA A 242 -17.86 15.38 -15.48
CA ALA A 242 -16.97 16.02 -16.45
C ALA A 242 -16.56 15.03 -17.58
N LYS A 243 -16.07 15.56 -18.69
CA LYS A 243 -15.55 14.75 -19.80
C LYS A 243 -14.16 14.20 -19.45
N ILE A 244 -14.00 12.88 -19.35
CA ILE A 244 -12.74 12.25 -18.97
C ILE A 244 -11.91 11.87 -20.20
N HIS A 245 -10.66 12.32 -20.23
CA HIS A 245 -9.66 12.03 -21.26
C HIS A 245 -8.46 11.34 -20.64
N ARG A 246 -8.38 10.02 -20.77
CA ARG A 246 -7.23 9.27 -20.27
C ARG A 246 -6.03 9.45 -21.20
N PHE A 247 -4.83 9.67 -20.63
CA PHE A 247 -3.59 9.74 -21.39
C PHE A 247 -2.70 8.51 -21.07
N PRO A 248 -1.81 8.12 -22.00
CA PRO A 248 -0.87 7.03 -21.76
C PRO A 248 -0.01 7.32 -20.54
N HIS A 249 0.23 6.29 -19.74
CA HIS A 249 0.97 6.37 -18.51
C HIS A 249 2.29 7.15 -18.65
N LEU A 250 2.54 8.11 -17.75
CA LEU A 250 3.69 9.02 -17.68
C LEU A 250 3.92 9.92 -18.93
N SER A 251 2.95 10.02 -19.84
CA SER A 251 3.15 10.75 -21.10
C SER A 251 2.75 12.22 -20.98
N ASN A 252 3.72 13.11 -20.67
CA ASN A 252 3.50 14.55 -20.67
C ASN A 252 3.10 15.07 -22.05
N GLU A 253 3.71 14.54 -23.14
CA GLU A 253 3.28 14.83 -24.52
C GLU A 253 1.82 14.43 -24.78
N GLY A 254 1.40 13.29 -24.21
CA GLY A 254 0.00 12.84 -24.25
C GLY A 254 -0.95 13.80 -23.57
N VAL A 255 -0.53 14.42 -22.46
CA VAL A 255 -1.29 15.49 -21.79
C VAL A 255 -1.38 16.72 -22.69
N GLU A 256 -0.25 17.22 -23.19
CA GLU A 256 -0.20 18.44 -24.01
C GLU A 256 -1.09 18.33 -25.25
N ARG A 257 -1.05 17.21 -25.97
CA ARG A 257 -1.95 16.96 -27.13
C ARG A 257 -3.42 17.07 -26.75
N ARG A 258 -3.84 16.57 -25.57
CA ARG A 258 -5.23 16.64 -25.10
C ARG A 258 -5.61 18.06 -24.72
N LEU A 259 -4.75 18.75 -23.97
CA LEU A 259 -4.97 20.15 -23.58
C LEU A 259 -5.13 21.07 -24.80
N LYS A 260 -4.24 20.91 -25.79
CA LYS A 260 -4.33 21.65 -27.05
C LYS A 260 -5.64 21.41 -27.78
N ARG A 261 -6.07 20.13 -27.89
CA ARG A 261 -7.34 19.77 -28.52
C ARG A 261 -8.54 20.40 -27.80
N ILE A 262 -8.59 20.29 -26.46
CA ILE A 262 -9.68 20.85 -25.65
C ILE A 262 -9.73 22.37 -25.82
N ARG A 263 -8.60 23.09 -25.68
CA ARG A 263 -8.56 24.52 -25.81
C ARG A 263 -8.94 25.03 -27.21
N THR A 264 -8.70 24.23 -28.24
CA THR A 264 -9.10 24.54 -29.61
C THR A 264 -10.62 24.38 -29.80
N SER A 265 -11.24 23.34 -29.23
CA SER A 265 -12.66 23.04 -29.44
C SER A 265 -13.58 23.71 -28.40
N GLU A 266 -13.13 23.85 -27.15
CA GLU A 266 -13.88 24.34 -26.00
C GLU A 266 -13.00 25.30 -25.16
N PRO A 267 -12.67 26.50 -25.67
CA PRO A 267 -11.63 27.37 -25.10
C PRO A 267 -11.93 27.90 -23.69
N SER A 268 -13.19 27.94 -23.28
CA SER A 268 -13.66 28.48 -21.99
C SER A 268 -13.92 27.40 -20.92
N SER A 269 -13.82 26.11 -21.26
CA SER A 269 -14.06 25.03 -20.30
C SER A 269 -12.97 24.96 -19.21
N GLY A 270 -13.32 24.50 -18.00
CA GLY A 270 -12.36 24.14 -16.97
C GLY A 270 -11.59 22.86 -17.36
N ILE A 271 -10.31 22.77 -17.00
CA ILE A 271 -9.52 21.55 -17.22
C ILE A 271 -8.77 21.19 -15.94
N LEU A 272 -8.97 19.95 -15.48
CA LEU A 272 -8.24 19.34 -14.38
C LEU A 272 -7.31 18.25 -14.95
N VAL A 273 -6.01 18.36 -14.72
CA VAL A 273 -5.03 17.31 -15.02
C VAL A 273 -4.75 16.54 -13.75
N VAL A 274 -4.77 15.20 -13.79
CA VAL A 274 -4.66 14.34 -12.61
C VAL A 274 -3.53 13.31 -12.82
N THR A 275 -2.58 13.27 -11.89
CA THR A 275 -1.46 12.32 -11.86
C THR A 275 -1.03 12.00 -10.44
N GLU A 276 -0.03 11.14 -10.28
CA GLU A 276 0.60 10.79 -9.00
C GLU A 276 2.10 11.14 -9.06
N THR A 277 2.71 11.41 -7.91
CA THR A 277 4.18 11.54 -7.82
C THR A 277 4.88 10.20 -7.95
N LEU A 278 4.29 9.15 -7.35
CA LEU A 278 4.80 7.79 -7.37
C LEU A 278 3.65 6.80 -7.54
N PHE A 279 3.60 6.14 -8.67
CA PHE A 279 2.55 5.18 -8.97
C PHE A 279 2.74 3.86 -8.22
N SER A 280 1.69 3.42 -7.56
CA SER A 280 1.74 2.31 -6.59
C SER A 280 1.98 0.94 -7.19
N MET A 281 1.67 0.73 -8.48
CA MET A 281 1.76 -0.58 -9.14
C MET A 281 3.09 -0.79 -9.88
N ASP A 282 3.66 0.29 -10.42
CA ASP A 282 4.86 0.24 -11.23
C ASP A 282 6.08 0.88 -10.55
N SER A 283 5.88 1.65 -9.46
CA SER A 283 6.96 2.34 -8.71
C SER A 283 7.74 3.32 -9.61
N ASP A 284 7.01 4.11 -10.39
CA ASP A 284 7.54 5.09 -11.32
C ASP A 284 6.89 6.46 -11.15
N SER A 285 7.46 7.48 -11.80
CA SER A 285 7.15 8.88 -11.55
C SER A 285 7.20 9.68 -12.85
N PRO A 286 6.23 10.57 -13.11
CA PRO A 286 6.31 11.50 -14.23
C PRO A 286 7.27 12.66 -13.93
N ASP A 287 7.66 13.41 -14.97
CA ASP A 287 8.27 14.73 -14.82
C ASP A 287 7.16 15.76 -14.45
N ILE A 288 6.97 15.97 -13.13
CA ILE A 288 5.98 16.89 -12.59
C ILE A 288 6.31 18.34 -12.95
N LYS A 289 7.59 18.69 -13.03
CA LYS A 289 8.02 20.05 -13.37
C LYS A 289 7.61 20.41 -14.79
N GLU A 290 7.88 19.55 -15.76
CA GLU A 290 7.41 19.73 -17.13
C GLU A 290 5.89 19.72 -17.20
N LEU A 291 5.23 18.79 -16.50
CA LEU A 291 3.78 18.68 -16.50
C LEU A 291 3.08 19.95 -15.95
N GLN A 292 3.60 20.54 -14.87
CA GLN A 292 3.08 21.80 -14.32
C GLN A 292 3.27 22.95 -15.33
N ALA A 293 4.40 23.01 -16.02
CA ALA A 293 4.63 24.04 -17.06
C ALA A 293 3.62 23.89 -18.22
N ILE A 294 3.38 22.66 -18.66
CA ILE A 294 2.35 22.37 -19.68
C ILE A 294 0.97 22.80 -19.17
N CYS A 295 0.56 22.39 -17.98
CA CYS A 295 -0.74 22.78 -17.42
C CYS A 295 -0.92 24.30 -17.36
N SER A 296 0.10 25.01 -16.90
CA SER A 296 0.09 26.48 -16.81
C SER A 296 -0.06 27.15 -18.19
N ALA A 297 0.62 26.63 -19.22
CA ALA A 297 0.54 27.15 -20.59
C ALA A 297 -0.87 27.04 -21.20
N TYR A 298 -1.65 26.05 -20.76
CA TYR A 298 -3.01 25.81 -21.23
C TYR A 298 -4.09 26.25 -20.23
N ASN A 299 -3.75 26.98 -19.17
CA ASN A 299 -4.66 27.38 -18.09
C ASN A 299 -5.45 26.16 -17.53
N ALA A 300 -4.77 25.07 -17.28
CA ALA A 300 -5.28 23.85 -16.67
C ALA A 300 -4.75 23.72 -15.24
N VAL A 301 -5.55 23.16 -14.33
CA VAL A 301 -5.18 22.90 -12.94
C VAL A 301 -4.50 21.54 -12.86
N LEU A 302 -3.31 21.45 -12.25
CA LEU A 302 -2.62 20.19 -11.98
C LEU A 302 -2.90 19.72 -10.56
N LEU A 303 -3.49 18.52 -10.44
CA LEU A 303 -3.67 17.80 -9.18
C LEU A 303 -2.71 16.61 -9.13
N VAL A 304 -1.96 16.52 -8.05
CA VAL A 304 -0.93 15.50 -7.86
C VAL A 304 -1.16 14.72 -6.55
N ASP A 305 -1.17 13.39 -6.61
CA ASP A 305 -1.26 12.51 -5.43
C ASP A 305 0.14 12.06 -4.99
N CYS A 306 0.54 12.38 -3.75
CA CYS A 306 1.83 12.03 -3.16
C CYS A 306 1.73 10.96 -2.07
N ALA A 307 0.71 10.11 -2.07
CA ALA A 307 0.45 9.16 -1.01
C ALA A 307 1.55 8.11 -0.81
N HIS A 308 2.38 7.81 -1.81
CA HIS A 308 3.37 6.74 -1.77
C HIS A 308 4.82 7.20 -1.52
N ASP A 309 5.11 8.47 -1.62
CA ASP A 309 6.46 9.03 -1.51
C ASP A 309 6.62 10.03 -0.36
N LEU A 310 5.52 10.67 0.07
CA LEU A 310 5.56 11.64 1.15
C LEU A 310 6.04 11.00 2.46
N GLY A 311 6.99 11.64 3.12
CA GLY A 311 7.62 11.21 4.35
C GLY A 311 8.81 10.25 4.16
N CYS A 312 8.82 9.44 3.09
CA CYS A 312 9.82 8.37 2.92
C CYS A 312 10.83 8.59 1.77
N ILE A 313 10.58 9.54 0.88
CA ILE A 313 11.49 9.89 -0.21
C ILE A 313 11.96 11.35 -0.07
N GLY A 314 13.14 11.66 -0.58
CA GLY A 314 13.77 12.97 -0.53
C GLY A 314 14.59 13.22 0.73
N PRO A 315 15.52 14.18 0.70
CA PRO A 315 16.38 14.54 1.82
C PRO A 315 15.62 14.89 3.10
N THR A 316 14.52 15.65 2.97
CA THR A 316 13.68 16.07 4.10
C THR A 316 12.36 15.31 4.21
N GLY A 317 12.09 14.36 3.29
CA GLY A 317 10.87 13.54 3.29
C GLY A 317 9.69 14.19 2.57
N ARG A 318 9.91 15.20 1.73
CA ARG A 318 8.86 15.86 0.94
C ARG A 318 8.59 15.15 -0.40
N GLY A 319 9.11 13.93 -0.57
CA GLY A 319 8.81 13.05 -1.68
C GLY A 319 9.50 13.44 -3.00
N ILE A 320 8.92 12.97 -4.09
CA ILE A 320 9.37 13.24 -5.46
C ILE A 320 9.32 14.74 -5.79
N LEU A 321 8.37 15.49 -5.23
CA LEU A 321 8.30 16.93 -5.42
C LEU A 321 9.57 17.63 -4.91
N GLU A 322 10.19 17.13 -3.83
CA GLU A 322 11.46 17.65 -3.35
C GLU A 322 12.60 17.35 -4.34
N LEU A 323 12.63 16.12 -4.88
CA LEU A 323 13.66 15.72 -5.86
C LEU A 323 13.57 16.49 -7.18
N GLN A 324 12.37 16.93 -7.55
CA GLN A 324 12.12 17.69 -8.79
C GLN A 324 12.05 19.22 -8.59
N ASP A 325 12.38 19.72 -7.39
CA ASP A 325 12.26 21.14 -7.02
C ASP A 325 10.82 21.72 -7.23
N MET A 326 9.81 20.93 -6.85
CA MET A 326 8.39 21.26 -7.05
C MET A 326 7.59 21.39 -5.75
N VAL A 327 8.25 21.39 -4.58
CA VAL A 327 7.59 21.60 -3.28
C VAL A 327 6.86 22.95 -3.27
N GLY A 328 5.56 22.92 -2.99
CA GLY A 328 4.72 24.12 -2.96
C GLY A 328 4.42 24.74 -4.33
N LYS A 329 4.75 24.07 -5.45
CA LYS A 329 4.66 24.65 -6.80
C LYS A 329 3.59 24.02 -7.71
N VAL A 330 2.97 22.90 -7.29
CA VAL A 330 1.80 22.34 -8.00
C VAL A 330 0.53 23.05 -7.55
N ASP A 331 -0.53 23.03 -8.39
CA ASP A 331 -1.77 23.76 -8.06
C ASP A 331 -2.52 23.11 -6.89
N VAL A 332 -2.65 21.78 -6.90
CA VAL A 332 -3.31 21.00 -5.85
C VAL A 332 -2.48 19.77 -5.54
N LEU A 333 -2.09 19.62 -4.29
CA LEU A 333 -1.43 18.44 -3.76
C LEU A 333 -2.41 17.67 -2.88
N LEU A 334 -2.53 16.38 -3.07
CA LEU A 334 -3.22 15.48 -2.15
C LEU A 334 -2.32 14.35 -1.68
N GLY A 335 -2.64 13.77 -0.54
CA GLY A 335 -1.93 12.61 -0.03
C GLY A 335 -2.69 11.85 1.03
N ALA A 336 -2.10 10.75 1.49
CA ALA A 336 -2.67 9.86 2.49
C ALA A 336 -1.68 9.58 3.62
N PHE A 337 -2.18 9.47 4.85
CA PHE A 337 -1.37 9.15 6.02
C PHE A 337 -1.32 7.65 6.34
N SER A 338 -1.96 6.83 5.52
CA SER A 338 -2.10 5.38 5.74
C SER A 338 -0.87 4.54 5.38
N LYS A 339 0.26 5.18 5.16
CA LYS A 339 1.53 4.53 4.79
C LYS A 339 2.65 5.02 5.73
N THR A 340 3.51 5.92 5.27
CA THR A 340 4.65 6.45 6.05
C THR A 340 4.25 7.00 7.42
N PHE A 341 3.09 7.65 7.53
CA PHE A 341 2.64 8.31 8.76
C PHE A 341 1.89 7.40 9.74
N ALA A 342 1.81 6.11 9.46
CA ALA A 342 1.27 5.08 10.36
C ALA A 342 -0.12 5.37 10.95
N SER A 343 -0.99 6.10 10.21
CA SER A 343 -2.33 6.50 10.65
C SER A 343 -3.36 6.32 9.52
N ILE A 344 -4.59 6.64 9.78
CA ILE A 344 -5.63 6.80 8.76
C ILE A 344 -5.87 8.29 8.58
N GLY A 345 -6.13 8.71 7.34
CA GLY A 345 -6.42 10.08 7.00
C GLY A 345 -5.87 10.45 5.63
N GLY A 346 -6.26 11.63 5.18
CA GLY A 346 -5.75 12.25 3.97
C GLY A 346 -5.71 13.76 4.13
N PHE A 347 -5.14 14.43 3.15
CA PHE A 347 -5.12 15.89 3.09
C PHE A 347 -5.20 16.38 1.64
N VAL A 348 -5.57 17.62 1.50
CA VAL A 348 -5.45 18.40 0.26
C VAL A 348 -4.82 19.74 0.59
N ALA A 349 -3.83 20.17 -0.20
CA ALA A 349 -3.10 21.42 -0.01
C ALA A 349 -3.01 22.22 -1.31
N THR A 350 -3.04 23.54 -1.19
CA THR A 350 -2.98 24.47 -2.33
C THR A 350 -2.43 25.84 -1.94
N GLN A 351 -2.03 26.64 -2.94
CA GLN A 351 -1.62 28.05 -2.76
C GLN A 351 -2.80 29.04 -2.80
N PHE A 352 -4.02 28.58 -3.08
CA PHE A 352 -5.19 29.45 -3.27
C PHE A 352 -5.91 29.73 -1.96
N ASP A 353 -6.00 31.01 -1.60
CA ASP A 353 -6.66 31.47 -0.37
C ASP A 353 -8.18 31.17 -0.39
N GLY A 354 -8.73 30.72 0.74
CA GLY A 354 -10.16 30.42 0.89
C GLY A 354 -10.56 29.01 0.41
N PHE A 355 -9.64 28.27 -0.19
CA PHE A 355 -9.92 26.94 -0.72
C PHE A 355 -10.30 25.94 0.38
N ARG A 356 -9.62 25.96 1.54
CA ARG A 356 -9.97 25.14 2.71
C ARG A 356 -11.43 25.34 3.13
N THR A 357 -11.89 26.59 3.19
CA THR A 357 -13.27 26.89 3.56
C THR A 357 -14.25 26.36 2.52
N ALA A 358 -13.94 26.51 1.24
CA ALA A 358 -14.76 25.97 0.15
C ALA A 358 -14.82 24.44 0.20
N VAL A 359 -13.71 23.75 0.45
CA VAL A 359 -13.67 22.28 0.61
C VAL A 359 -14.53 21.84 1.80
N ARG A 360 -14.42 22.50 2.94
CA ARG A 360 -15.23 22.17 4.13
C ARG A 360 -16.74 22.38 3.90
N ALA A 361 -17.11 23.36 3.10
CA ALA A 361 -18.51 23.69 2.83
C ALA A 361 -19.13 22.86 1.70
N CYS A 362 -18.34 22.50 0.66
CA CYS A 362 -18.87 22.01 -0.61
C CYS A 362 -18.39 20.60 -0.99
N CYS A 363 -17.33 20.07 -0.35
CA CYS A 363 -16.83 18.73 -0.63
C CYS A 363 -17.59 17.70 0.19
N GLY A 364 -18.54 17.00 -0.40
CA GLY A 364 -19.42 16.04 0.31
C GLY A 364 -18.72 15.07 1.23
N PRO A 365 -17.63 14.36 0.80
CA PRO A 365 -16.86 13.48 1.67
C PRO A 365 -16.18 14.14 2.85
N GLN A 366 -16.00 15.46 2.84
CA GLN A 366 -15.45 16.23 3.94
C GLN A 366 -16.56 16.87 4.79
N THR A 367 -17.60 17.40 4.15
CA THR A 367 -18.70 18.13 4.80
C THR A 367 -19.61 17.19 5.61
N PHE A 368 -19.90 15.98 5.08
CA PHE A 368 -20.92 15.07 5.61
C PHE A 368 -20.34 13.81 6.26
N THR A 369 -19.03 13.78 6.55
CA THR A 369 -18.39 12.74 7.36
C THR A 369 -17.85 13.35 8.65
N ASN A 370 -17.68 12.53 9.70
CA ASN A 370 -16.96 12.98 10.89
C ASN A 370 -15.51 13.30 10.54
N ALA A 371 -14.99 14.34 11.18
CA ALA A 371 -13.60 14.78 11.01
C ALA A 371 -12.62 13.70 11.51
N MET A 372 -11.35 13.82 11.13
CA MET A 372 -10.26 13.02 11.66
C MET A 372 -10.29 13.04 13.20
N THR A 373 -10.13 11.88 13.83
CA THR A 373 -10.17 11.80 15.31
C THR A 373 -8.93 12.47 15.92
N PRO A 374 -9.02 12.99 17.16
CA PRO A 374 -7.86 13.56 17.85
C PRO A 374 -6.68 12.59 17.95
N ILE A 375 -6.96 11.29 18.15
CA ILE A 375 -5.93 10.25 18.20
C ILE A 375 -5.17 10.18 16.88
N GLN A 376 -5.86 10.14 15.75
CA GLN A 376 -5.23 10.09 14.43
C GLN A 376 -4.40 11.34 14.15
N ALA A 377 -4.93 12.52 14.49
CA ALA A 377 -4.20 13.78 14.34
C ALA A 377 -2.91 13.80 15.19
N ALA A 378 -2.96 13.33 16.43
CA ALA A 378 -1.80 13.21 17.31
C ALA A 378 -0.73 12.27 16.74
N VAL A 379 -1.12 11.11 16.22
CA VAL A 379 -0.22 10.15 15.57
C VAL A 379 0.48 10.79 14.38
N ILE A 380 -0.25 11.48 13.52
CA ILE A 380 0.32 12.11 12.31
C ILE A 380 1.27 13.25 12.69
N LEU A 381 0.89 14.09 13.66
CA LEU A 381 1.76 15.16 14.18
C LEU A 381 3.08 14.60 14.69
N GLU A 382 3.03 13.52 15.46
CA GLU A 382 4.23 12.90 16.01
C GLU A 382 5.06 12.21 14.91
N ALA A 383 4.41 11.53 13.95
CA ALA A 383 5.07 10.96 12.78
C ALA A 383 5.78 12.05 11.95
N LEU A 384 5.13 13.20 11.76
CA LEU A 384 5.71 14.35 11.05
C LEU A 384 6.94 14.89 11.78
N ARG A 385 6.89 15.03 13.12
CA ARG A 385 8.05 15.42 13.93
C ARG A 385 9.22 14.46 13.78
N ILE A 386 8.94 13.14 13.68
CA ILE A 386 9.98 12.14 13.39
C ILE A 386 10.51 12.32 11.96
N VAL A 387 9.66 12.45 10.97
CA VAL A 387 10.05 12.63 9.55
C VAL A 387 11.00 13.82 9.38
N GLU A 388 10.73 14.95 10.06
CA GLU A 388 11.54 16.16 9.99
C GLU A 388 12.85 16.08 10.82
N SER A 389 12.98 15.09 11.70
CA SER A 389 14.15 14.94 12.59
C SER A 389 15.31 14.17 11.94
N ASP A 390 16.46 14.15 12.63
CA ASP A 390 17.61 13.31 12.27
C ASP A 390 17.24 11.81 12.27
N GLU A 391 16.33 11.36 13.16
CA GLU A 391 15.82 10.01 13.16
C GLU A 391 15.10 9.70 11.83
N GLY A 392 14.22 10.58 11.38
CA GLY A 392 13.51 10.41 10.11
C GLY A 392 14.46 10.38 8.90
N ARG A 393 15.49 11.24 8.91
CA ARG A 393 16.56 11.20 7.91
C ARG A 393 17.29 9.85 7.92
N HIS A 394 17.64 9.34 9.10
CA HIS A 394 18.32 8.04 9.23
C HIS A 394 17.42 6.90 8.71
N ARG A 395 16.13 6.90 9.07
CA ARG A 395 15.16 5.90 8.60
C ARG A 395 14.99 5.93 7.07
N ARG A 396 14.96 7.10 6.44
CA ARG A 396 14.92 7.23 4.97
C ARG A 396 16.18 6.67 4.29
N LEU A 397 17.37 6.96 4.85
CA LEU A 397 18.62 6.39 4.34
C LEU A 397 18.64 4.87 4.43
N LYS A 398 18.19 4.32 5.57
CA LYS A 398 18.10 2.87 5.78
C LYS A 398 17.06 2.22 4.85
N LEU A 399 15.89 2.86 4.68
CA LEU A 399 14.89 2.42 3.71
C LEU A 399 15.46 2.36 2.29
N ARG A 400 16.21 3.39 1.89
CA ARG A 400 16.87 3.45 0.59
C ARG A 400 17.89 2.32 0.42
N ASP A 401 18.76 2.12 1.39
CA ASP A 401 19.76 1.05 1.41
C ASP A 401 19.09 -0.33 1.28
N ASN A 402 18.07 -0.60 2.09
CA ASN A 402 17.28 -1.83 2.03
C ASN A 402 16.63 -2.05 0.66
N THR A 403 16.09 -0.98 0.06
CA THR A 403 15.47 -1.05 -1.26
C THR A 403 16.49 -1.37 -2.35
N ASP A 404 17.62 -0.67 -2.34
CA ASP A 404 18.70 -0.87 -3.33
C ASP A 404 19.30 -2.29 -3.18
N TYR A 405 19.48 -2.76 -1.94
CA TYR A 405 19.94 -4.13 -1.66
C TYR A 405 18.94 -5.17 -2.18
N LEU A 406 17.64 -5.05 -1.85
CA LEU A 406 16.61 -5.97 -2.33
C LEU A 406 16.55 -6.03 -3.86
N ARG A 407 16.55 -4.87 -4.54
CA ARG A 407 16.56 -4.80 -6.00
C ARG A 407 17.80 -5.46 -6.61
N SER A 408 18.97 -5.24 -6.00
CA SER A 408 20.22 -5.87 -6.45
C SER A 408 20.20 -7.39 -6.35
N GLN A 409 19.69 -7.93 -5.22
CA GLN A 409 19.56 -9.38 -5.01
C GLN A 409 18.52 -9.99 -5.96
N LEU A 410 17.35 -9.36 -6.12
CA LEU A 410 16.35 -9.81 -7.09
C LEU A 410 16.91 -9.89 -8.50
N LYS A 411 17.61 -8.83 -8.94
CA LYS A 411 18.26 -8.79 -10.27
C LYS A 411 19.32 -9.88 -10.41
N ARG A 412 20.18 -10.05 -9.40
CA ARG A 412 21.23 -11.09 -9.36
C ARG A 412 20.65 -12.49 -9.56
N HIS A 413 19.47 -12.73 -9.02
CA HIS A 413 18.79 -14.03 -9.11
C HIS A 413 17.79 -14.11 -10.27
N GLY A 414 17.81 -13.16 -11.22
CA GLY A 414 17.03 -13.20 -12.45
C GLY A 414 15.54 -12.90 -12.28
N PHE A 415 15.14 -12.21 -11.21
CA PHE A 415 13.81 -11.65 -11.08
C PHE A 415 13.71 -10.29 -11.80
N VAL A 416 12.57 -10.03 -12.43
CA VAL A 416 12.30 -8.77 -13.13
C VAL A 416 11.58 -7.83 -12.17
N THR A 417 12.20 -6.68 -11.89
CA THR A 417 11.60 -5.59 -11.09
C THR A 417 11.22 -4.43 -12.00
N LEU A 418 10.12 -3.73 -11.66
CA LEU A 418 9.69 -2.53 -12.39
C LEU A 418 10.07 -1.27 -11.61
N GLY A 419 10.00 -0.13 -12.31
CA GLY A 419 10.10 1.21 -11.77
C GLY A 419 11.44 1.56 -11.14
N GLU A 420 11.45 2.69 -10.45
CA GLU A 420 12.61 3.28 -9.80
C GLU A 420 12.70 2.86 -8.31
N PRO A 421 13.89 3.01 -7.67
CA PRO A 421 14.04 2.70 -6.25
C PRO A 421 13.11 3.53 -5.36
N SER A 422 12.15 2.88 -4.74
CA SER A 422 11.24 3.43 -3.75
C SER A 422 10.92 2.37 -2.69
N ALA A 423 10.11 2.70 -1.69
CA ALA A 423 9.61 1.72 -0.71
C ALA A 423 8.77 0.59 -1.35
N ILE A 424 8.38 0.74 -2.61
CA ILE A 424 7.63 -0.25 -3.39
C ILE A 424 8.58 -0.92 -4.38
N VAL A 425 8.66 -2.25 -4.34
CA VAL A 425 9.46 -3.03 -5.31
C VAL A 425 8.52 -4.02 -6.02
N PRO A 426 8.00 -3.66 -7.21
CA PRO A 426 7.17 -4.57 -7.99
C PRO A 426 8.04 -5.64 -8.64
N VAL A 427 7.70 -6.92 -8.43
CA VAL A 427 8.41 -8.09 -8.99
C VAL A 427 7.46 -8.83 -9.93
N VAL A 428 7.74 -8.83 -11.22
CA VAL A 428 6.90 -9.51 -12.21
C VAL A 428 6.98 -11.02 -12.01
N VAL A 429 5.82 -11.64 -11.78
CA VAL A 429 5.71 -13.10 -11.61
C VAL A 429 5.18 -13.78 -12.86
N GLY A 430 4.32 -13.12 -13.65
CA GLY A 430 3.81 -13.63 -14.91
C GLY A 430 2.28 -13.78 -14.96
N ASP A 431 1.76 -14.88 -15.48
CA ASP A 431 0.32 -15.11 -15.53
C ASP A 431 -0.30 -15.36 -14.16
N CYS A 432 -1.64 -15.24 -14.04
CA CYS A 432 -2.35 -15.35 -12.78
C CYS A 432 -2.14 -16.71 -12.09
N SER A 433 -2.11 -17.81 -12.84
CA SER A 433 -1.99 -19.16 -12.28
C SER A 433 -0.60 -19.38 -11.65
N ALA A 434 0.45 -19.03 -12.40
CA ALA A 434 1.83 -19.08 -11.92
C ALA A 434 2.01 -18.18 -10.70
N ALA A 435 1.46 -16.95 -10.75
CA ALA A 435 1.60 -15.98 -9.69
C ALA A 435 0.89 -16.41 -8.39
N ARG A 436 -0.30 -16.98 -8.47
CA ARG A 436 -1.03 -17.52 -7.31
C ARG A 436 -0.28 -18.67 -6.66
N THR A 437 0.18 -19.62 -7.48
CA THR A 437 0.92 -20.79 -7.00
C THR A 437 2.24 -20.37 -6.35
N MET A 438 3.01 -19.51 -7.01
CA MET A 438 4.29 -19.05 -6.48
C MET A 438 4.10 -18.23 -5.21
N THR A 439 3.04 -17.41 -5.11
CA THR A 439 2.71 -16.66 -3.88
C THR A 439 2.34 -17.59 -2.74
N SER A 440 1.58 -18.67 -3.00
CA SER A 440 1.28 -19.69 -2.01
C SER A 440 2.57 -20.32 -1.46
N PHE A 441 3.52 -20.68 -2.33
CA PHE A 441 4.82 -21.21 -1.90
C PHE A 441 5.64 -20.18 -1.12
N MET A 442 5.65 -18.91 -1.54
CA MET A 442 6.33 -17.84 -0.79
C MET A 442 5.85 -17.80 0.66
N ILE A 443 4.55 -17.75 0.88
CA ILE A 443 3.99 -17.63 2.22
C ILE A 443 4.22 -18.90 3.05
N LYS A 444 4.08 -20.09 2.44
CA LYS A 444 4.42 -21.36 3.10
C LYS A 444 5.88 -21.46 3.51
N ASN A 445 6.78 -20.82 2.78
CA ASN A 445 8.20 -20.77 3.08
C ASN A 445 8.60 -19.61 4.00
N GLY A 446 7.65 -18.83 4.52
CA GLY A 446 7.90 -17.78 5.50
C GLY A 446 8.20 -16.40 4.93
N ALA A 447 7.72 -16.08 3.72
CA ALA A 447 7.77 -14.72 3.17
C ALA A 447 6.37 -14.21 2.86
N ILE A 448 5.95 -13.16 3.56
CA ILE A 448 4.61 -12.59 3.43
C ILE A 448 4.63 -11.49 2.39
N VAL A 449 3.90 -11.67 1.29
CA VAL A 449 3.86 -10.78 0.14
C VAL A 449 2.42 -10.45 -0.28
N ASN A 450 2.25 -9.35 -1.01
CA ASN A 450 0.99 -9.00 -1.66
C ASN A 450 1.07 -9.31 -3.16
N LEU A 451 0.16 -10.16 -3.62
CA LEU A 451 -0.03 -10.42 -5.05
C LEU A 451 -0.96 -9.36 -5.64
N VAL A 452 -0.55 -8.79 -6.76
CA VAL A 452 -1.37 -7.95 -7.62
C VAL A 452 -1.60 -8.70 -8.92
N GLU A 453 -2.86 -8.88 -9.27
CA GLU A 453 -3.29 -9.64 -10.46
C GLU A 453 -4.41 -8.90 -11.22
N SER A 454 -4.81 -9.43 -12.37
CA SER A 454 -5.94 -8.88 -13.14
C SER A 454 -7.22 -8.80 -12.28
N PRO A 455 -7.99 -7.69 -12.35
CA PRO A 455 -7.91 -6.62 -13.35
C PRO A 455 -7.00 -5.42 -12.98
N ALA A 456 -6.35 -5.41 -11.82
CA ALA A 456 -5.49 -4.30 -11.40
C ALA A 456 -4.23 -4.16 -12.29
N VAL A 457 -3.79 -5.26 -12.90
CA VAL A 457 -2.73 -5.31 -13.90
C VAL A 457 -3.14 -6.22 -15.05
N ALA A 458 -2.45 -6.21 -16.19
CA ALA A 458 -2.72 -7.11 -17.31
C ALA A 458 -2.56 -8.59 -16.90
N ARG A 459 -3.30 -9.51 -17.54
CA ARG A 459 -3.37 -10.94 -17.15
C ARG A 459 -2.01 -11.66 -17.09
N ASN A 460 -1.05 -11.25 -17.90
CA ASN A 460 0.31 -11.78 -17.95
C ASN A 460 1.34 -10.95 -17.18
N GLN A 461 0.89 -9.94 -16.42
CA GLN A 461 1.71 -8.98 -15.68
C GLN A 461 1.45 -9.04 -14.18
N SER A 462 0.94 -10.19 -13.68
CA SER A 462 0.78 -10.40 -12.23
C SER A 462 2.14 -10.24 -11.55
N ARG A 463 2.14 -9.60 -10.40
CA ARG A 463 3.37 -9.21 -9.71
C ARG A 463 3.23 -9.28 -8.20
N TRP A 464 4.31 -9.51 -7.51
CA TRP A 464 4.38 -9.15 -6.11
C TRP A 464 4.64 -7.66 -5.98
N ARG A 465 3.81 -6.98 -5.21
CA ARG A 465 4.07 -5.60 -4.80
C ARG A 465 4.70 -5.63 -3.42
N LEU A 466 6.04 -5.73 -3.39
CA LEU A 466 6.78 -5.76 -2.15
C LEU A 466 6.80 -4.38 -1.51
N GLN A 467 6.63 -4.34 -0.19
CA GLN A 467 6.69 -3.13 0.63
C GLN A 467 7.95 -3.22 1.50
N VAL A 468 8.91 -2.34 1.25
CA VAL A 468 10.14 -2.30 2.05
C VAL A 468 9.92 -1.36 3.24
N MET A 469 10.38 -1.79 4.40
CA MET A 469 10.35 -0.99 5.63
C MET A 469 11.77 -0.60 6.04
N SER A 470 11.91 0.54 6.73
CA SER A 470 13.21 1.00 7.22
C SER A 470 13.84 0.01 8.20
N ASP A 471 13.03 -0.70 8.97
CA ASP A 471 13.53 -1.67 9.96
C ASP A 471 13.82 -3.05 9.40
N HIS A 472 13.58 -3.32 8.11
CA HIS A 472 14.16 -4.50 7.49
C HIS A 472 15.68 -4.48 7.64
N SER A 473 16.28 -5.67 7.85
CA SER A 473 17.71 -5.91 7.76
C SER A 473 18.06 -6.59 6.43
N HIS A 474 19.33 -6.58 6.04
CA HIS A 474 19.79 -7.36 4.89
C HIS A 474 19.54 -8.87 5.11
N ALA A 475 19.60 -9.36 6.35
CA ALA A 475 19.26 -10.76 6.67
C ALA A 475 17.77 -11.07 6.41
N ASP A 476 16.84 -10.14 6.68
CA ASP A 476 15.43 -10.31 6.33
C ASP A 476 15.26 -10.38 4.80
N ILE A 477 15.99 -9.53 4.08
CA ILE A 477 15.99 -9.53 2.61
C ILE A 477 16.56 -10.82 2.06
N ASP A 478 17.69 -11.32 2.60
CA ASP A 478 18.27 -12.58 2.18
C ASP A 478 17.32 -13.76 2.44
N SER A 479 16.66 -13.80 3.61
CA SER A 479 15.61 -14.78 3.92
C SER A 479 14.45 -14.72 2.93
N PHE A 480 14.03 -13.53 2.53
CA PHE A 480 13.02 -13.35 1.48
C PHE A 480 13.50 -13.92 0.14
N ILE A 481 14.74 -13.64 -0.27
CA ILE A 481 15.32 -14.14 -1.52
C ILE A 481 15.41 -15.67 -1.51
N GLU A 482 15.81 -16.28 -0.41
CA GLU A 482 15.81 -17.74 -0.24
C GLU A 482 14.41 -18.34 -0.42
N CYS A 483 13.40 -17.73 0.20
CA CYS A 483 11.99 -18.14 0.02
C CYS A 483 11.57 -18.03 -1.46
N ALA A 484 11.95 -16.95 -2.15
CA ALA A 484 11.61 -16.73 -3.54
C ALA A 484 12.30 -17.75 -4.49
N LEU A 485 13.55 -18.08 -4.22
CA LEU A 485 14.29 -19.10 -4.97
C LEU A 485 13.68 -20.48 -4.77
N LYS A 486 13.36 -20.84 -3.53
CA LYS A 486 12.71 -22.09 -3.20
C LYS A 486 11.32 -22.18 -3.83
N ALA A 487 10.49 -21.14 -3.70
CA ALA A 487 9.18 -21.08 -4.34
C ALA A 487 9.28 -21.27 -5.86
N ARG A 488 10.30 -20.68 -6.50
CA ARG A 488 10.54 -20.84 -7.95
C ARG A 488 11.00 -22.26 -8.32
N ALA A 489 11.81 -22.90 -7.48
CA ALA A 489 12.26 -24.27 -7.70
C ALA A 489 11.12 -25.30 -7.53
N ASP A 490 10.19 -25.02 -6.63
CA ASP A 490 9.02 -25.87 -6.35
C ASP A 490 7.90 -25.70 -7.41
N MET A 491 8.02 -24.74 -8.36
CA MET A 491 7.04 -24.56 -9.42
C MET A 491 7.02 -25.75 -10.39
N PRO A 492 5.83 -26.24 -10.79
CA PRO A 492 5.70 -27.28 -11.79
C PRO A 492 6.37 -26.89 -13.12
N ARG A 493 7.10 -27.84 -13.74
CA ARG A 493 7.86 -27.58 -14.98
C ARG A 493 7.01 -27.03 -16.12
N GLU A 494 5.78 -27.47 -16.26
CA GLU A 494 4.81 -27.00 -17.27
C GLU A 494 4.49 -25.50 -17.16
N VAL A 495 4.60 -24.93 -15.95
CA VAL A 495 4.40 -23.51 -15.70
C VAL A 495 5.67 -22.71 -16.06
N ILE A 496 6.84 -23.30 -15.91
CA ILE A 496 8.14 -22.69 -16.21
C ILE A 496 8.34 -22.61 -17.74
N GLU A 497 7.98 -23.63 -18.49
CA GLU A 497 8.18 -23.71 -19.94
C GLU A 497 7.34 -22.68 -20.72
N LYS A 498 6.12 -22.37 -20.27
CA LYS A 498 5.33 -21.26 -20.82
C LYS A 498 6.00 -19.89 -20.71
N ARG A 499 6.88 -19.67 -19.71
CA ARG A 499 7.63 -18.42 -19.52
C ARG A 499 8.72 -18.19 -20.56
N VAL A 500 9.35 -19.24 -21.09
CA VAL A 500 10.51 -19.11 -22.00
C VAL A 500 10.08 -18.72 -23.42
N GLY A 501 8.81 -18.94 -23.76
CA GLY A 501 8.27 -18.66 -25.12
C GLY A 501 7.79 -17.21 -25.35
N GLU A 502 7.53 -16.43 -24.30
CA GLU A 502 6.98 -15.08 -24.42
C GLU A 502 7.98 -14.02 -23.92
N ARG A 503 8.77 -13.47 -24.84
CA ARG A 503 9.47 -12.20 -24.58
C ARG A 503 8.40 -11.11 -24.33
N PRO A 504 8.58 -10.19 -23.38
CA PRO A 504 7.67 -9.07 -23.21
C PRO A 504 7.65 -8.26 -24.52
N THR A 505 6.57 -8.34 -25.24
CA THR A 505 6.29 -7.41 -26.33
C THR A 505 6.07 -6.04 -25.69
N GLN A 506 6.85 -5.06 -26.12
CA GLN A 506 6.59 -3.65 -25.84
C GLN A 506 5.10 -3.38 -26.12
N ILE A 507 4.42 -2.78 -25.16
CA ILE A 507 3.02 -2.41 -25.26
C ILE A 507 2.91 -1.44 -26.45
N ALA A 508 2.41 -1.92 -27.58
CA ALA A 508 1.99 -1.05 -28.67
C ALA A 508 0.77 -0.26 -28.15
N ALA A 509 0.85 1.06 -28.23
CA ALA A 509 -0.27 1.93 -27.99
C ALA A 509 -1.45 1.52 -28.87
N PRO A 510 -2.69 1.49 -28.36
CA PRO A 510 -3.85 1.31 -29.22
C PRO A 510 -3.89 2.46 -30.21
N ALA A 511 -4.04 2.12 -31.49
CA ALA A 511 -4.26 3.07 -32.56
C ALA A 511 -5.65 3.70 -32.38
N ASP A 512 -5.71 5.04 -32.50
CA ASP A 512 -6.82 6.01 -32.67
C ASP A 512 -8.10 5.85 -31.86
#